data_3f69739092e779bec3cf0f7106debdbe
#
_entry.id   3f69739092e779bec3cf0f7106debdbe
#
_cell.length_a   1.000
_cell.length_b   1.000
_cell.length_c   1.000
_cell.angle_alpha   90.00
_cell.angle_beta   90.00
_cell.angle_gamma   90.00
#
_symmetry.space_group_name_H-M   'P 1'
#
loop_
_entity.id
_entity.type
_entity.pdbx_description
1 polymer ?
#
loop_
_entity_poly.entity_id
_entity_poly.type
_entity_poly.pdbx_seq_one_letter_code
_entity_poly.pdbx_strand_id
1 'polypeptide(L)' 'MPNHISFYDESLKTQIEGSYTTDGKFIHAGSGTLGVKSAPHGHLGIFMDKGGQDLVAQKLLSELAHRAAKDLNGHGH' A
#
# COMPACT_ATOMS: atom_id res chain seq x y z
N MET A 1 6.76 -0.72 -15.72
CA MET A 1 6.47 -2.00 -15.07
C MET A 1 6.18 -1.79 -13.60
N PRO A 2 5.18 -2.46 -13.03
CA PRO A 2 4.91 -2.32 -11.60
C PRO A 2 6.02 -2.94 -10.77
N ASN A 3 6.25 -2.34 -9.63
CA ASN A 3 7.22 -2.84 -8.67
C ASN A 3 6.49 -3.72 -7.66
N HIS A 4 6.87 -4.98 -7.60
CA HIS A 4 6.26 -5.92 -6.68
C HIS A 4 6.84 -5.74 -5.28
N ILE A 5 6.00 -5.72 -4.26
CA ILE A 5 6.43 -5.65 -2.86
C ILE A 5 5.67 -6.66 -2.03
N SER A 6 6.32 -7.06 -0.95
CA SER A 6 5.78 -8.04 -0.04
C SER A 6 6.31 -7.71 1.36
N PHE A 7 5.45 -7.73 2.36
CA PHE A 7 5.87 -7.44 3.72
C PHE A 7 4.89 -8.05 4.72
N TYR A 8 5.36 -8.20 5.94
CA TYR A 8 4.54 -8.75 7.02
C TYR A 8 3.93 -7.62 7.84
N ASP A 9 2.63 -7.63 8.01
CA ASP A 9 1.91 -6.65 8.84
C ASP A 9 1.64 -7.26 10.21
N GLU A 10 2.30 -6.73 11.22
CA GLU A 10 2.19 -7.26 12.58
C GLU A 10 0.82 -7.00 13.19
N SER A 11 0.18 -5.89 12.82
CA SER A 11 -1.15 -5.57 13.33
C SER A 11 -2.18 -6.59 12.89
N LEU A 12 -2.06 -7.03 11.65
CA LEU A 12 -2.99 -8.02 11.08
C LEU A 12 -2.44 -9.43 11.16
N LYS A 13 -1.18 -9.57 11.53
CA LYS A 13 -0.49 -10.86 11.61
C LYS A 13 -0.59 -11.64 10.32
N THR A 14 -0.35 -10.95 9.21
CA THR A 14 -0.43 -11.56 7.90
C THR A 14 0.58 -10.95 6.95
N GLN A 15 0.94 -11.72 5.94
CA GLN A 15 1.80 -11.27 4.85
C GLN A 15 0.96 -10.52 3.84
N ILE A 16 1.42 -9.33 3.46
CA ILE A 16 0.73 -8.51 2.48
C ILE A 16 1.58 -8.46 1.22
N GLU A 17 0.97 -8.73 0.08
CA GLU A 17 1.65 -8.68 -1.21
C GLU A 17 0.88 -7.76 -2.15
N GLY A 18 1.61 -7.03 -2.96
CA GLY A 18 1.01 -6.15 -3.94
C GLY A 18 2.07 -5.59 -4.86
N SER A 19 1.70 -4.55 -5.56
CA SER A 19 2.62 -3.87 -6.46
C SER A 19 2.32 -2.39 -6.47
N TYR A 20 3.25 -1.60 -6.98
CA TYR A 20 3.01 -0.19 -7.13
C TYR A 20 3.66 0.34 -8.40
N THR A 21 3.11 1.45 -8.89
CA THR A 21 3.69 2.20 -9.99
C THR A 21 3.78 3.66 -9.59
N THR A 22 4.64 4.39 -10.28
CA THR A 22 4.74 5.83 -10.07
C THR A 22 4.55 6.53 -11.41
N ASP A 23 3.95 7.70 -11.38
CA ASP A 23 3.74 8.50 -12.60
C ASP A 23 4.38 9.87 -12.51
N GLY A 24 5.35 10.04 -11.62
CA GLY A 24 6.04 11.31 -11.42
C GLY A 24 5.46 12.18 -10.34
N LYS A 25 4.19 12.05 -10.04
CA LYS A 25 3.53 12.83 -8.99
C LYS A 25 2.89 11.95 -7.93
N PHE A 26 2.47 10.77 -8.31
CA PHE A 26 1.74 9.87 -7.41
C PHE A 26 2.36 8.50 -7.40
N ILE A 27 2.20 7.83 -6.27
CA ILE A 27 2.45 6.41 -6.14
C ILE A 27 1.09 5.72 -6.10
N HIS A 28 0.90 4.74 -6.96
CA HIS A 28 -0.33 3.96 -7.03
C HIS A 28 0.00 2.55 -6.57
N ALA A 29 -0.46 2.19 -5.38
CA ALA A 29 -0.20 0.87 -4.83
C ALA A 29 -1.48 0.06 -4.78
N GLY A 30 -1.38 -1.22 -5.05
CA GLY A 30 -2.56 -2.05 -5.04
C GLY A 30 -2.26 -3.52 -5.04
N SER A 31 -3.31 -4.29 -4.85
CA SER A 31 -3.27 -5.74 -4.87
C SER A 31 -4.59 -6.21 -5.47
N GLY A 32 -4.57 -7.39 -6.08
CA GLY A 32 -5.78 -7.94 -6.69
C GLY A 32 -6.93 -8.15 -5.71
N THR A 33 -6.63 -8.31 -4.43
CA THR A 33 -7.64 -8.55 -3.41
C THR A 33 -8.00 -7.30 -2.61
N LEU A 34 -7.08 -6.33 -2.53
CA LEU A 34 -7.27 -5.17 -1.65
C LEU A 34 -7.72 -3.92 -2.38
N GLY A 35 -7.59 -3.89 -3.71
CA GLY A 35 -7.87 -2.70 -4.49
C GLY A 35 -6.64 -1.85 -4.67
N VAL A 36 -6.84 -0.58 -4.99
CA VAL A 36 -5.75 0.36 -5.30
C VAL A 36 -5.91 1.61 -4.45
N LYS A 37 -4.78 2.13 -4.01
CA LYS A 37 -4.75 3.40 -3.28
C LYS A 37 -3.57 4.22 -3.79
N SER A 38 -3.75 5.52 -3.90
CA SER A 38 -2.73 6.41 -4.42
C SER A 38 -2.37 7.48 -3.40
N ALA A 39 -1.13 7.96 -3.47
CA ALA A 39 -0.67 9.07 -2.66
C ALA A 39 0.30 9.91 -3.45
N PRO A 40 0.31 11.23 -3.25
CA PRO A 40 1.27 12.11 -3.90
C PRO A 40 2.62 11.95 -3.24
N HIS A 41 3.59 11.37 -3.96
CA HIS A 41 4.89 11.11 -3.34
C HIS A 41 5.71 12.37 -3.12
N GLY A 42 5.45 13.41 -3.88
CA GLY A 42 6.11 14.70 -3.66
C GLY A 42 5.67 15.39 -2.38
N HIS A 43 4.54 14.99 -1.84
CA HIS A 43 3.97 15.59 -0.64
C HIS A 43 4.81 15.30 0.61
N LEU A 44 5.56 14.23 0.61
CA LEU A 44 6.31 13.82 1.80
C LEU A 44 7.58 14.63 2.01
N GLY A 45 8.00 15.42 1.05
CA GLY A 45 9.15 16.30 1.18
C GLY A 45 10.47 15.57 1.40
N ILE A 46 10.53 14.30 1.09
CA ILE A 46 11.73 13.49 1.26
C ILE A 46 12.15 12.94 -0.09
N PHE A 47 13.41 12.48 -0.15
CA PHE A 47 13.89 11.86 -1.36
C PHE A 47 13.11 10.61 -1.66
N MET A 48 12.54 10.58 -2.86
CA MET A 48 11.76 9.44 -3.29
C MET A 48 12.59 8.53 -4.17
N ASP A 49 13.67 8.01 -3.61
CA ASP A 49 14.38 6.92 -4.25
C ASP A 49 13.54 5.64 -4.13
N LYS A 50 14.07 4.54 -4.67
CA LYS A 50 13.31 3.30 -4.66
C LYS A 50 12.94 2.87 -3.24
N GLY A 51 13.85 3.03 -2.29
CA GLY A 51 13.57 2.68 -0.90
C GLY A 51 12.44 3.50 -0.29
N GLY A 52 12.43 4.80 -0.57
CA GLY A 52 11.35 5.67 -0.11
C GLY A 52 10.03 5.33 -0.76
N GLN A 53 10.06 5.03 -2.05
CA GLN A 53 8.84 4.62 -2.76
C GLN A 53 8.28 3.31 -2.19
N ASP A 54 9.15 2.35 -1.91
CA ASP A 54 8.72 1.08 -1.32
C ASP A 54 8.04 1.30 0.03
N LEU A 55 8.59 2.17 0.86
CA LEU A 55 8.00 2.47 2.17
C LEU A 55 6.61 3.09 2.04
N VAL A 56 6.44 4.03 1.12
CA VAL A 56 5.14 4.64 0.89
C VAL A 56 4.15 3.59 0.37
N ALA A 57 4.58 2.76 -0.55
CA ALA A 57 3.72 1.70 -1.09
C ALA A 57 3.31 0.71 0.01
N GLN A 58 4.24 0.34 0.89
CA GLN A 58 3.90 -0.53 2.02
C GLN A 58 2.84 0.10 2.91
N LYS A 59 2.98 1.39 3.18
CA LYS A 59 2.00 2.10 3.98
C LYS A 59 0.63 2.09 3.32
N LEU A 60 0.58 2.36 2.02
CA LEU A 60 -0.68 2.35 1.28
C LEU A 60 -1.33 0.97 1.31
N LEU A 61 -0.55 -0.07 1.09
CA LEU A 61 -1.07 -1.44 1.12
C LEU A 61 -1.53 -1.83 2.52
N SER A 62 -0.79 -1.41 3.54
CA SER A 62 -1.19 -1.65 4.92
C SER A 62 -2.53 -0.99 5.23
N GLU A 63 -2.72 0.25 4.80
CA GLU A 63 -3.98 0.94 4.98
C GLU A 63 -5.13 0.23 4.26
N LEU A 64 -4.88 -0.25 3.04
CA LEU A 64 -5.89 -1.01 2.31
C LEU A 64 -6.25 -2.30 3.04
N ALA A 65 -5.25 -3.00 3.55
CA ALA A 65 -5.47 -4.25 4.27
C ALA A 65 -6.25 -4.03 5.56
N HIS A 66 -5.92 -2.97 6.30
CA HIS A 66 -6.64 -2.63 7.53
C HIS A 66 -8.08 -2.27 7.22
N ARG A 67 -8.30 -1.54 6.15
CA ARG A 67 -9.65 -1.17 5.72
C ARG A 67 -10.45 -2.40 5.34
N ALA A 68 -9.85 -3.34 4.60
CA ALA A 68 -10.52 -4.56 4.22
C ALA A 68 -10.88 -5.41 5.45
N ALA A 69 -9.96 -5.51 6.42
CA ALA A 69 -10.23 -6.24 7.65
C ALA A 69 -11.38 -5.60 8.44
N LYS A 70 -11.40 -4.28 8.49
CA LYS A 70 -12.47 -3.55 9.16
C LYS A 70 -13.81 -3.77 8.50
N ASP A 71 -13.82 -3.75 7.16
CA ASP A 71 -15.07 -3.98 6.41
C ASP A 71 -15.61 -5.39 6.65
N LEU A 72 -14.72 -6.38 6.69
CA LEU A 72 -15.13 -7.75 6.98
C LEU A 72 -15.73 -7.88 8.38
N ASN A 73 -15.10 -7.25 9.36
CA ASN A 73 -15.62 -7.26 10.73
C ASN A 73 -16.93 -6.50 10.83
N GLY A 74 -17.06 -5.43 10.04
CA GLY A 74 -18.29 -4.64 10.04
C GLY A 74 -19.48 -5.38 9.47
N HIS A 75 -19.25 -6.32 8.57
CA HIS A 75 -20.33 -7.10 7.98
C HIS A 75 -20.89 -8.16 8.91
N GLY A 76 -20.26 -8.39 10.03
CA GLY A 76 -20.74 -9.34 11.01
C GLY A 76 -21.97 -8.88 11.77
N HIS A 77 -22.37 -7.67 11.51
CA HIS A 77 -23.54 -7.11 12.20
C HIS A 77 -24.83 -7.50 11.51
#